data_9b2a29a298fd9cae9e8fefc4804623f3
#
_entry.id   9b2a29a298fd9cae9e8fefc4804623f3
#
_cell.length_a   1.000
_cell.length_b   1.000
_cell.length_c   1.000
_cell.angle_alpha   90.00
_cell.angle_beta   90.00
_cell.angle_gamma   90.00
#
_symmetry.space_group_name_H-M   'P 1'
#
loop_
_entity.id
_entity.type
_entity.pdbx_description
1 polymer ?
#
loop_
_entity_poly.entity_id
_entity_poly.type
_entity_poly.pdbx_seq_one_letter_code
_entity_poly.pdbx_strand_id
1 'polypeptide(L)'
;DKIWRTGANENSVISFSTSVKIGDADVPAGKYSVYTIPNKDSWEFILYSDYNNWGLPSDWDENKVVVRQKFTPTKLENKMESFKFAFDNLTNNSFTLGVTWGYFYLPVEIKLPTTKIVMSSIEEILKNPTSSDLYKAAVYLLQENRDLRMAKEWMNQSIAMMDNPRFYHLRQQSF
;
A
#
# COMPACT_ATOMS: atom_id res chain seq x y z
N ASP A 1 18.42 -0.70 23.12
CA ASP A 1 18.08 -0.23 21.78
C ASP A 1 19.11 -0.71 20.76
N LYS A 2 18.87 -1.85 20.13
CA LYS A 2 19.76 -2.43 19.12
C LYS A 2 18.97 -2.70 17.84
N ILE A 3 19.60 -2.41 16.71
CA ILE A 3 19.04 -2.78 15.40
C ILE A 3 18.94 -4.30 15.32
N TRP A 4 17.75 -4.78 14.97
CA TRP A 4 17.48 -6.18 14.72
C TRP A 4 17.18 -6.37 13.23
N ARG A 5 17.78 -7.39 12.63
CA ARG A 5 17.58 -7.75 11.21
C ARG A 5 16.18 -8.26 10.89
N THR A 6 15.25 -8.22 11.85
CA THR A 6 13.83 -8.57 11.70
C THR A 6 13.65 -9.94 11.03
N GLY A 7 14.31 -10.94 11.63
CA GLY A 7 14.40 -12.32 11.12
C GLY A 7 15.64 -13.02 11.58
N ALA A 8 16.05 -14.05 10.85
CA ALA A 8 17.24 -14.86 11.11
C ALA A 8 17.99 -15.16 9.80
N ASN A 9 19.31 -15.37 9.89
CA ASN A 9 20.22 -15.61 8.77
C ASN A 9 20.29 -14.43 7.80
N GLU A 10 19.85 -14.60 6.55
CA GLU A 10 19.77 -13.54 5.55
C GLU A 10 18.80 -12.44 5.98
N ASN A 11 18.98 -11.27 5.42
CA ASN A 11 18.04 -10.16 5.63
C ASN A 11 16.66 -10.48 5.09
N SER A 12 15.64 -10.09 5.83
CA SER A 12 14.30 -10.03 5.28
C SER A 12 14.23 -8.88 4.27
N VAL A 13 13.80 -9.17 3.05
CA VAL A 13 13.76 -8.20 1.96
C VAL A 13 12.32 -7.97 1.53
N ILE A 14 11.93 -6.69 1.38
CA ILE A 14 10.68 -6.28 0.75
C ILE A 14 10.98 -5.65 -0.60
N SER A 15 10.12 -5.91 -1.60
CA SER A 15 10.25 -5.34 -2.94
C SER A 15 8.97 -4.60 -3.33
N PHE A 16 9.12 -3.38 -3.80
CA PHE A 16 8.03 -2.57 -4.34
C PHE A 16 8.22 -2.37 -5.83
N SER A 17 7.18 -2.68 -6.63
CA SER A 17 7.16 -2.44 -8.09
C SER A 17 6.85 -1.00 -8.46
N THR A 18 6.35 -0.21 -7.51
CA THR A 18 6.03 1.22 -7.66
C THR A 18 6.46 1.96 -6.40
N SER A 19 6.50 3.29 -6.45
CA SER A 19 6.74 4.09 -5.24
C SER A 19 5.59 3.88 -4.24
N VAL A 20 5.92 3.85 -2.96
CA VAL A 20 4.96 3.73 -1.86
C VAL A 20 5.21 4.78 -0.81
N LYS A 21 4.30 4.94 0.17
CA LYS A 21 4.50 5.84 1.29
C LYS A 21 4.40 5.07 2.62
N ILE A 22 5.38 5.28 3.50
CA ILE A 22 5.44 4.67 4.84
C ILE A 22 5.58 5.80 5.86
N GLY A 23 4.53 6.00 6.68
CA GLY A 23 4.44 7.21 7.49
C GLY A 23 4.50 8.45 6.61
N ASP A 24 5.48 9.33 6.82
CA ASP A 24 5.70 10.54 6.03
C ASP A 24 6.75 10.37 4.92
N ALA A 25 7.42 9.21 4.85
CA ALA A 25 8.48 8.96 3.90
C ALA A 25 7.95 8.42 2.56
N ASP A 26 8.39 9.02 1.46
CA ASP A 26 8.20 8.48 0.12
C ASP A 26 9.32 7.47 -0.18
N VAL A 27 8.93 6.26 -0.54
CA VAL A 27 9.83 5.13 -0.82
C VAL A 27 9.78 4.81 -2.32
N PRO A 28 10.86 4.97 -3.06
CA PRO A 28 10.90 4.60 -4.47
C PRO A 28 10.62 3.12 -4.71
N ALA A 29 10.24 2.76 -5.93
CA ALA A 29 10.24 1.36 -6.36
C ALA A 29 11.65 0.77 -6.17
N GLY A 30 11.74 -0.46 -5.65
CA GLY A 30 13.03 -1.08 -5.37
C GLY A 30 12.95 -2.23 -4.39
N LYS A 31 14.12 -2.72 -3.99
CA LYS A 31 14.29 -3.76 -2.97
C LYS A 31 14.98 -3.17 -1.76
N TYR A 32 14.52 -3.55 -0.58
CA TYR A 32 15.00 -3.01 0.68
C TYR A 32 15.11 -4.10 1.74
N SER A 33 16.21 -4.09 2.49
CA SER A 33 16.28 -4.86 3.73
C SER A 33 15.40 -4.24 4.80
N VAL A 34 14.72 -5.09 5.56
CA VAL A 34 13.86 -4.69 6.68
C VAL A 34 14.63 -4.85 7.99
N TYR A 35 14.78 -3.76 8.71
CA TYR A 35 15.30 -3.76 10.08
C TYR A 35 14.30 -3.13 11.03
N THR A 36 14.39 -3.49 12.30
CA THR A 36 13.63 -2.84 13.37
C THR A 36 14.52 -2.57 14.59
N ILE A 37 14.12 -1.58 15.37
CA ILE A 37 14.67 -1.35 16.72
C ILE A 37 13.50 -1.49 17.69
N PRO A 38 13.35 -2.66 18.35
CA PRO A 38 12.31 -2.86 19.33
C PRO A 38 12.58 -2.03 20.59
N ASN A 39 11.57 -1.31 21.03
CA ASN A 39 11.53 -0.60 22.30
C ASN A 39 10.23 -0.91 23.04
N LYS A 40 10.12 -0.48 24.29
CA LYS A 40 8.97 -0.81 25.14
C LYS A 40 7.64 -0.27 24.56
N ASP A 41 7.64 0.97 24.13
CA ASP A 41 6.42 1.70 23.78
C ASP A 41 6.32 2.01 22.28
N SER A 42 7.42 1.94 21.54
CA SER A 42 7.45 2.14 20.10
C SER A 42 8.61 1.40 19.48
N TRP A 43 8.40 0.87 18.26
CA TRP A 43 9.47 0.25 17.46
C TRP A 43 9.82 1.17 16.31
N GLU A 44 11.11 1.30 16.01
CA GLU A 44 11.53 1.90 14.76
C GLU A 44 11.52 0.84 13.67
N PHE A 45 10.85 1.15 12.57
CA PHE A 45 10.87 0.38 11.34
C PHE A 45 11.82 1.05 10.35
N ILE A 46 12.73 0.28 9.78
CA ILE A 46 13.79 0.79 8.91
C ILE A 46 13.78 0.02 7.60
N LEU A 47 13.78 0.75 6.48
CA LEU A 47 14.11 0.23 5.16
C LEU A 47 15.52 0.69 4.77
N TYR A 48 16.32 -0.27 4.35
CA TYR A 48 17.73 -0.04 4.02
C TYR A 48 18.00 -0.46 2.57
N SER A 49 18.61 0.41 1.79
CA SER A 49 18.78 0.21 0.35
C SER A 49 19.76 -0.91 -0.04
N ASP A 50 20.68 -1.28 0.86
CA ASP A 50 21.55 -2.42 0.66
C ASP A 50 20.86 -3.68 1.18
N TYR A 51 20.42 -4.55 0.27
CA TYR A 51 19.60 -5.72 0.58
C TYR A 51 20.31 -7.07 0.41
N ASN A 52 21.60 -7.06 0.07
CA ASN A 52 22.39 -8.28 -0.17
C ASN A 52 23.21 -8.71 1.05
N ASN A 53 22.93 -8.16 2.24
CA ASN A 53 23.70 -8.44 3.44
C ASN A 53 23.25 -9.73 4.14
N TRP A 54 24.17 -10.42 4.75
CA TRP A 54 23.91 -11.50 5.68
C TRP A 54 23.76 -10.95 7.11
N GLY A 55 22.56 -10.57 7.47
CA GLY A 55 22.29 -9.96 8.77
C GLY A 55 22.54 -8.44 8.80
N LEU A 56 23.06 -7.94 9.91
CA LEU A 56 23.42 -6.52 10.02
C LEU A 56 24.73 -6.26 9.26
N PRO A 57 24.82 -5.15 8.51
CA PRO A 57 26.10 -4.70 7.96
C PRO A 57 27.12 -4.48 9.09
N SER A 58 28.38 -4.83 8.86
CA SER A 58 29.47 -4.52 9.80
C SER A 58 29.62 -3.01 10.03
N ASP A 59 29.44 -2.25 8.93
CA ASP A 59 29.48 -0.80 8.94
C ASP A 59 28.10 -0.27 8.52
N TRP A 60 27.34 0.20 9.49
CA TRP A 60 26.05 0.80 9.26
C TRP A 60 26.20 2.19 8.62
N ASP A 61 25.65 2.38 7.44
CA ASP A 61 25.68 3.64 6.70
C ASP A 61 24.30 4.32 6.72
N GLU A 62 24.15 5.42 7.43
CA GLU A 62 22.88 6.16 7.51
C GLU A 62 22.42 6.71 6.16
N ASN A 63 23.31 6.90 5.18
CA ASN A 63 22.93 7.33 3.83
C ASN A 63 22.18 6.24 3.06
N LYS A 64 22.25 4.99 3.48
CA LYS A 64 21.50 3.86 2.92
C LYS A 64 20.12 3.66 3.58
N VAL A 65 19.83 4.41 4.64
CA VAL A 65 18.50 4.39 5.29
C VAL A 65 17.51 5.16 4.44
N VAL A 66 16.52 4.47 3.88
CA VAL A 66 15.46 5.06 3.05
C VAL A 66 14.25 5.45 3.90
N VAL A 67 13.94 4.64 4.90
CA VAL A 67 12.89 4.91 5.88
C VAL A 67 13.44 4.63 7.27
N ARG A 68 13.15 5.51 8.19
CA ARG A 68 13.24 5.29 9.64
C ARG A 68 12.01 5.92 10.29
N GLN A 69 11.03 5.10 10.63
CA GLN A 69 9.74 5.56 11.13
C GLN A 69 9.35 4.78 12.39
N LYS A 70 8.76 5.48 13.37
CA LYS A 70 8.27 4.87 14.60
C LYS A 70 6.84 4.40 14.45
N PHE A 71 6.58 3.18 14.92
CA PHE A 71 5.24 2.59 15.01
C PHE A 71 5.01 2.03 16.40
N THR A 72 3.78 2.05 16.87
CA THR A 72 3.40 1.52 18.17
C THR A 72 3.04 0.03 18.01
N PRO A 73 3.78 -0.89 18.67
CA PRO A 73 3.43 -2.30 18.64
C PRO A 73 2.18 -2.57 19.49
N THR A 74 1.38 -3.53 19.05
CA THR A 74 0.26 -4.06 19.84
C THR A 74 0.72 -5.28 20.63
N LYS A 75 0.38 -5.34 21.91
CA LYS A 75 0.64 -6.52 22.74
C LYS A 75 -0.42 -7.58 22.46
N LEU A 76 0.03 -8.81 22.18
CA LEU A 76 -0.83 -9.97 21.96
C LEU A 76 -1.15 -10.66 23.28
N GLU A 77 -2.33 -11.25 23.39
CA GLU A 77 -2.72 -12.07 24.54
C GLU A 77 -1.93 -13.38 24.59
N ASN A 78 -1.72 -14.00 23.42
CA ASN A 78 -1.00 -15.25 23.27
C ASN A 78 0.37 -15.05 22.64
N LYS A 79 1.35 -15.80 23.14
CA LYS A 79 2.70 -15.79 22.59
C LYS A 79 2.76 -16.45 21.21
N MET A 80 3.34 -15.74 20.24
CA MET A 80 3.63 -16.27 18.92
C MET A 80 5.08 -16.78 18.90
N GLU A 81 5.24 -18.09 18.92
CA GLU A 81 6.56 -18.75 18.94
C GLU A 81 7.32 -18.53 17.61
N SER A 82 6.61 -18.62 16.49
CA SER A 82 7.21 -18.42 15.18
C SER A 82 7.20 -16.95 14.78
N PHE A 83 8.36 -16.44 14.37
CA PHE A 83 8.45 -15.13 13.73
C PHE A 83 7.65 -15.12 12.42
N LYS A 84 6.87 -14.05 12.17
CA LYS A 84 5.98 -13.96 11.02
C LYS A 84 5.95 -12.55 10.44
N PHE A 85 6.08 -12.46 9.11
CA PHE A 85 5.56 -11.36 8.32
C PHE A 85 4.18 -11.72 7.76
N ALA A 86 3.26 -10.75 7.74
CA ALA A 86 1.95 -10.89 7.13
C ALA A 86 1.57 -9.62 6.37
N PHE A 87 0.73 -9.78 5.35
CA PHE A 87 0.06 -8.66 4.69
C PHE A 87 -1.38 -8.64 5.16
N ASP A 88 -1.72 -7.63 5.96
CA ASP A 88 -3.02 -7.48 6.60
C ASP A 88 -3.73 -6.21 6.08
N ASN A 89 -5.04 -6.07 6.35
CA ASN A 89 -5.84 -4.87 6.04
C ASN A 89 -5.66 -4.37 4.60
N LEU A 90 -5.72 -5.30 3.64
CA LEU A 90 -5.56 -4.97 2.22
C LEU A 90 -6.74 -4.13 1.73
N THR A 91 -6.40 -3.01 1.11
CA THR A 91 -7.32 -2.11 0.40
C THR A 91 -6.76 -1.81 -1.00
N ASN A 92 -7.49 -1.06 -1.80
CA ASN A 92 -6.98 -0.59 -3.10
C ASN A 92 -5.81 0.39 -2.95
N ASN A 93 -5.72 1.09 -1.81
CA ASN A 93 -4.78 2.20 -1.61
C ASN A 93 -3.76 1.97 -0.49
N SER A 94 -3.84 0.85 0.23
CA SER A 94 -2.92 0.53 1.32
C SER A 94 -2.95 -0.93 1.71
N PHE A 95 -1.93 -1.36 2.43
CA PHE A 95 -1.91 -2.59 3.19
C PHE A 95 -1.09 -2.40 4.47
N THR A 96 -1.22 -3.32 5.41
CA THR A 96 -0.39 -3.36 6.61
C THR A 96 0.63 -4.47 6.48
N LEU A 97 1.93 -4.15 6.58
CA LEU A 97 2.96 -5.14 6.82
C LEU A 97 3.00 -5.42 8.32
N GLY A 98 2.44 -6.54 8.72
CA GLY A 98 2.45 -7.02 10.10
C GLY A 98 3.74 -7.79 10.42
N VAL A 99 4.46 -7.36 11.45
CA VAL A 99 5.63 -8.08 11.99
C VAL A 99 5.25 -8.65 13.35
N THR A 100 5.20 -9.97 13.46
CA THR A 100 4.75 -10.65 14.68
C THR A 100 5.84 -11.51 15.26
N TRP A 101 6.15 -11.33 16.56
CA TRP A 101 7.03 -12.21 17.32
C TRP A 101 6.82 -12.08 18.83
N GLY A 102 6.87 -13.20 19.52
CA GLY A 102 6.63 -13.24 20.95
C GLY A 102 5.24 -12.71 21.29
N TYR A 103 5.16 -11.70 22.12
CA TYR A 103 3.90 -11.06 22.52
C TYR A 103 3.60 -9.77 21.75
N PHE A 104 4.27 -9.50 20.63
CA PHE A 104 4.15 -8.23 19.92
C PHE A 104 3.77 -8.40 18.46
N TYR A 105 2.88 -7.54 18.01
CA TYR A 105 2.52 -7.31 16.63
C TYR A 105 2.81 -5.85 16.28
N LEU A 106 3.68 -5.62 15.30
CA LEU A 106 3.99 -4.29 14.78
C LEU A 106 3.24 -4.09 13.47
N PRO A 107 2.20 -3.24 13.43
CA PRO A 107 1.52 -2.87 12.20
C PRO A 107 2.27 -1.72 11.51
N VAL A 108 2.77 -1.96 10.31
CA VAL A 108 3.38 -0.94 9.46
C VAL A 108 2.46 -0.67 8.28
N GLU A 109 1.73 0.44 8.32
CA GLU A 109 0.87 0.83 7.19
C GLU A 109 1.73 1.29 6.02
N ILE A 110 1.44 0.74 4.83
CA ILE A 110 2.09 1.08 3.56
C ILE A 110 1.01 1.57 2.59
N LYS A 111 1.12 2.84 2.19
CA LYS A 111 0.17 3.48 1.26
C LYS A 111 0.66 3.37 -0.17
N LEU A 112 -0.26 3.05 -1.06
CA LEU A 112 -0.03 2.83 -2.48
C LEU A 112 -0.51 4.02 -3.31
N PRO A 113 0.14 4.37 -4.42
CA PRO A 113 -0.28 5.46 -5.29
C PRO A 113 -1.41 5.05 -6.26
N THR A 114 -2.21 4.03 -5.92
CA THR A 114 -3.21 3.43 -6.80
C THR A 114 -4.17 4.45 -7.38
N THR A 115 -4.72 5.31 -6.54
CA THR A 115 -5.62 6.37 -7.01
C THR A 115 -4.98 7.28 -8.05
N LYS A 116 -3.74 7.72 -7.81
CA LYS A 116 -3.02 8.58 -8.74
C LYS A 116 -2.80 7.88 -10.08
N ILE A 117 -2.38 6.63 -10.05
CA ILE A 117 -2.13 5.82 -11.24
C ILE A 117 -3.44 5.61 -12.03
N VAL A 118 -4.51 5.20 -11.35
CA VAL A 118 -5.80 4.95 -11.99
C VAL A 118 -6.38 6.22 -12.58
N MET A 119 -6.36 7.34 -11.83
CA MET A 119 -6.88 8.62 -12.34
C MET A 119 -6.11 9.10 -13.56
N SER A 120 -4.78 9.00 -13.57
CA SER A 120 -3.99 9.34 -14.76
C SER A 120 -4.33 8.45 -15.97
N SER A 121 -4.58 7.16 -15.74
CA SER A 121 -5.01 6.25 -16.80
C SER A 121 -6.42 6.58 -17.31
N ILE A 122 -7.34 6.94 -16.42
CA ILE A 122 -8.69 7.37 -16.78
C ILE A 122 -8.62 8.66 -17.62
N GLU A 123 -7.86 9.67 -17.20
CA GLU A 123 -7.68 10.92 -17.94
C GLU A 123 -7.15 10.68 -19.36
N GLU A 124 -6.22 9.76 -19.53
CA GLU A 124 -5.69 9.40 -20.87
C GLU A 124 -6.74 8.72 -21.73
N ILE A 125 -7.47 7.73 -21.20
CA ILE A 125 -8.52 6.99 -21.92
C ILE A 125 -9.69 7.93 -22.29
N LEU A 126 -10.04 8.86 -21.42
CA LEU A 126 -11.16 9.78 -21.64
C LEU A 126 -10.88 10.89 -22.65
N LYS A 127 -9.69 10.95 -23.24
CA LYS A 127 -9.45 11.83 -24.42
C LYS A 127 -10.24 11.41 -25.65
N ASN A 128 -10.56 10.10 -25.78
CA ASN A 128 -11.42 9.57 -26.84
C ASN A 128 -12.18 8.33 -26.32
N PRO A 129 -13.15 8.52 -25.42
CA PRO A 129 -13.73 7.44 -24.66
C PRO A 129 -14.77 6.65 -25.45
N THR A 130 -14.84 5.34 -25.18
CA THR A 130 -16.02 4.52 -25.48
C THR A 130 -17.03 4.60 -24.35
N SER A 131 -18.27 4.15 -24.60
CA SER A 131 -19.29 4.03 -23.54
C SER A 131 -18.81 3.13 -22.39
N SER A 132 -18.07 2.04 -22.69
CA SER A 132 -17.49 1.13 -21.70
C SER A 132 -16.43 1.81 -20.83
N ASP A 133 -15.62 2.71 -21.39
CA ASP A 133 -14.58 3.42 -20.65
C ASP A 133 -15.19 4.41 -19.66
N LEU A 134 -16.18 5.18 -20.10
CA LEU A 134 -16.95 6.09 -19.24
C LEU A 134 -17.67 5.33 -18.10
N TYR A 135 -18.26 4.17 -18.42
CA TYR A 135 -18.88 3.32 -17.39
C TYR A 135 -17.88 2.86 -16.34
N LYS A 136 -16.74 2.31 -16.76
CA LYS A 136 -15.70 1.82 -15.83
C LYS A 136 -15.11 2.95 -14.98
N ALA A 137 -14.87 4.10 -15.57
CA ALA A 137 -14.39 5.29 -14.87
C ALA A 137 -15.40 5.77 -13.81
N ALA A 138 -16.70 5.83 -14.17
CA ALA A 138 -17.76 6.20 -13.25
C ALA A 138 -17.87 5.20 -12.08
N VAL A 139 -17.84 3.91 -12.36
CA VAL A 139 -17.89 2.84 -11.33
C VAL A 139 -16.70 2.93 -10.39
N TYR A 140 -15.49 3.21 -10.90
CA TYR A 140 -14.32 3.39 -10.06
C TYR A 140 -14.49 4.55 -9.06
N LEU A 141 -14.94 5.72 -9.53
CA LEU A 141 -15.18 6.88 -8.65
C LEU A 141 -16.24 6.56 -7.60
N LEU A 142 -17.29 5.84 -7.98
CA LEU A 142 -18.37 5.44 -7.07
C LEU A 142 -17.86 4.47 -5.99
N GLN A 143 -17.09 3.45 -6.36
CA GLN A 143 -16.55 2.44 -5.43
C GLN A 143 -15.54 3.04 -4.45
N GLU A 144 -14.74 4.00 -4.90
CA GLU A 144 -13.78 4.71 -4.06
C GLU A 144 -14.41 5.88 -3.27
N ASN A 145 -15.73 6.07 -3.40
CA ASN A 145 -16.48 7.20 -2.79
C ASN A 145 -15.81 8.56 -3.08
N ARG A 146 -15.40 8.75 -4.34
CA ARG A 146 -14.75 9.97 -4.83
C ARG A 146 -15.70 10.69 -5.76
N ASP A 147 -15.49 11.94 -6.02
CA ASP A 147 -16.24 12.83 -6.90
C ASP A 147 -17.53 12.22 -7.53
N LEU A 148 -18.54 12.04 -6.69
CA LEU A 148 -19.80 11.39 -7.09
C LEU A 148 -20.53 12.18 -8.19
N ARG A 149 -20.29 13.50 -8.27
CA ARG A 149 -20.84 14.33 -9.34
C ARG A 149 -20.23 13.94 -10.69
N MET A 150 -18.90 13.82 -10.74
CA MET A 150 -18.19 13.38 -11.94
C MET A 150 -18.54 11.93 -12.31
N ALA A 151 -18.66 11.05 -11.32
CA ALA A 151 -19.12 9.66 -11.52
C ALA A 151 -20.50 9.63 -12.21
N LYS A 152 -21.45 10.43 -11.74
CA LYS A 152 -22.78 10.55 -12.33
C LYS A 152 -22.74 11.11 -13.74
N GLU A 153 -21.94 12.13 -13.99
CA GLU A 153 -21.77 12.72 -15.31
C GLU A 153 -21.23 11.70 -16.33
N TRP A 154 -20.17 10.98 -16.00
CA TRP A 154 -19.62 9.94 -16.87
C TRP A 154 -20.58 8.78 -17.07
N MET A 155 -21.35 8.39 -16.05
CA MET A 155 -22.37 7.37 -16.18
C MET A 155 -23.46 7.80 -17.16
N ASN A 156 -23.94 9.04 -17.08
CA ASN A 156 -24.94 9.59 -17.99
C ASN A 156 -24.42 9.64 -19.44
N GLN A 157 -23.18 10.09 -19.63
CA GLN A 157 -22.53 10.09 -20.95
C GLN A 157 -22.39 8.68 -21.52
N SER A 158 -21.97 7.72 -20.67
CA SER A 158 -21.86 6.31 -21.07
C SER A 158 -23.21 5.77 -21.58
N ILE A 159 -24.29 5.99 -20.84
CA ILE A 159 -25.63 5.52 -21.18
C ILE A 159 -26.13 6.20 -22.48
N ALA A 160 -25.88 7.50 -22.65
CA ALA A 160 -26.27 8.23 -23.86
C ALA A 160 -25.59 7.72 -25.15
N MET A 161 -24.43 7.05 -25.02
CA MET A 161 -23.70 6.44 -26.12
C MET A 161 -24.17 5.00 -26.43
N MET A 162 -25.17 4.46 -25.73
CA MET A 162 -25.66 3.09 -25.89
C MET A 162 -27.05 3.10 -26.52
N ASP A 163 -27.24 2.33 -27.61
CA ASP A 163 -28.57 2.13 -28.21
C ASP A 163 -29.50 1.35 -27.29
N ASN A 164 -28.94 0.45 -26.46
CA ASN A 164 -29.72 -0.43 -25.57
C ASN A 164 -28.99 -0.66 -24.23
N PRO A 165 -29.08 0.29 -23.29
CA PRO A 165 -28.40 0.15 -22.00
C PRO A 165 -29.00 -1.00 -21.19
N ARG A 166 -28.11 -1.86 -20.64
CA ARG A 166 -28.52 -3.01 -19.81
C ARG A 166 -28.91 -2.55 -18.42
N PHE A 167 -29.70 -3.36 -17.73
CA PHE A 167 -30.22 -3.08 -16.38
C PHE A 167 -29.13 -2.61 -15.38
N TYR A 168 -27.97 -3.20 -15.39
CA TYR A 168 -26.90 -2.84 -14.46
C TYR A 168 -26.32 -1.43 -14.72
N HIS A 169 -26.35 -0.91 -15.95
CA HIS A 169 -25.99 0.47 -16.24
C HIS A 169 -26.98 1.44 -15.60
N LEU A 170 -28.28 1.18 -15.76
CA LEU A 170 -29.35 2.00 -15.19
C LEU A 170 -29.35 1.97 -13.66
N ARG A 171 -29.06 0.79 -13.07
CA ARG A 171 -28.91 0.65 -11.62
C ARG A 171 -27.77 1.51 -11.07
N GLN A 172 -26.61 1.53 -11.72
CA GLN A 172 -25.48 2.34 -11.28
C GLN A 172 -25.74 3.85 -11.40
N GLN A 173 -26.60 4.26 -12.32
CA GLN A 173 -27.02 5.65 -12.47
C GLN A 173 -27.85 6.17 -11.27
N SER A 174 -28.52 5.26 -10.53
CA SER A 174 -29.39 5.61 -9.41
C SER A 174 -28.67 5.86 -8.10
N PHE A 175 -27.38 5.59 -8.02
CA PHE A 175 -26.52 5.91 -6.88
C PHE A 175 -25.82 7.25 -7.09
#